data_79de5e173761614b896c8524c12dd364
#
_entry.id   79de5e173761614b896c8524c12dd364
#
_cell.length_a   1.000
_cell.length_b   1.000
_cell.length_c   1.000
_cell.angle_alpha   90.00
_cell.angle_beta   90.00
_cell.angle_gamma   90.00
#
_symmetry.space_group_name_H-M   'P 1'
#
loop_
_entity.id
_entity.type
_entity.pdbx_description
1 polymer ?
#
loop_
_entity_poly.entity_id
_entity_poly.type
_entity_poly.pdbx_seq_one_letter_code
_entity_poly.pdbx_strand_id
1 'polypeptide(L)'
;WLTPETIVNPFDIVEAEQVGTDGPTRTFGLVTALEHTTDAPTHLSNFISNDFGSVEANPNTVRQGTTVAKAAVLSNDADVYMPVPCDLPVRFADEGGIHTALGITEMPEEYRLPAGLIEMSNGTRAVVYLDRRYVLGPEGAHVNISGISGLATKTSYAMFLLTSILQSADASKIGVIILNVKHGDLLTIDQEPHRGLEPEQHEMWEAMGLSPRPFENVRYLLPHGKDTHRTGQPNSFRIPERDWFTYAYSLQDTYDKLDLLMSQIPDPWDTLGALIGEISNGLSDRNTGQWRPSGQWQEVRNWDSLLNGPPIFDPEARQAQQVGEVRASSVGRFRRILRRIVETRQSGVFVQDRGKRIARLSEEVAKIRGGQTLVVDIAKLTDDEQTLVFGDILRTIYALYAEAGIDEPDLPEKVIIFVDELNKYAPARERESPIIEQVLDIAERGRSLGVILIGAQQFMSAVHDRVHGNAATTVVGRSGAAELSAAAYRFLDQTIKGNLTRLSKGELLLSHAIFRQPVKIIFPKPAYLQEGA
;
A
#
# COMPACT_ATOMS: atom_id res chain seq x y z
N TRP A 1 31.36 -14.57 -19.36
CA TRP A 1 32.31 -13.47 -19.12
C TRP A 1 31.97 -12.25 -19.97
N LEU A 2 32.43 -11.08 -19.53
CA LEU A 2 32.18 -9.82 -20.19
C LEU A 2 33.34 -9.45 -21.10
N THR A 3 33.02 -8.87 -22.26
CA THR A 3 34.04 -8.22 -23.10
C THR A 3 34.51 -6.91 -22.41
N PRO A 4 35.77 -6.48 -22.63
CA PRO A 4 36.35 -5.34 -21.88
C PRO A 4 35.57 -4.03 -21.94
N GLU A 5 34.81 -3.81 -22.99
CA GLU A 5 34.04 -2.56 -23.22
C GLU A 5 32.57 -2.67 -22.84
N THR A 6 32.12 -3.84 -22.36
CA THR A 6 30.70 -4.04 -22.05
C THR A 6 30.40 -3.67 -20.61
N ILE A 7 29.53 -2.68 -20.43
CA ILE A 7 28.98 -2.31 -19.11
C ILE A 7 27.71 -3.13 -18.89
N VAL A 8 27.68 -3.90 -17.81
CA VAL A 8 26.53 -4.68 -17.36
C VAL A 8 26.29 -4.39 -15.90
N ASN A 9 25.06 -4.26 -15.49
CA ASN A 9 24.68 -4.06 -14.10
C ASN A 9 23.72 -5.17 -13.63
N PRO A 10 23.63 -5.40 -12.31
CA PRO A 10 22.55 -6.20 -11.76
C PRO A 10 21.20 -5.69 -12.22
N PHE A 11 20.29 -6.62 -12.53
CA PHE A 11 18.96 -6.43 -13.12
C PHE A 11 18.92 -6.18 -14.63
N ASP A 12 20.04 -6.15 -15.34
CA ASP A 12 20.02 -6.24 -16.81
C ASP A 12 19.47 -7.61 -17.24
N ILE A 13 18.69 -7.62 -18.32
CA ILE A 13 18.16 -8.85 -18.91
C ILE A 13 19.00 -9.20 -20.15
N VAL A 14 19.48 -10.42 -20.17
CA VAL A 14 20.31 -10.95 -21.25
C VAL A 14 19.64 -12.14 -21.91
N GLU A 15 19.99 -12.38 -23.16
CA GLU A 15 19.52 -13.52 -23.95
C GLU A 15 20.66 -14.29 -24.56
N ALA A 16 20.47 -15.59 -24.72
CA ALA A 16 21.34 -16.48 -25.47
C ALA A 16 20.51 -17.35 -26.40
N GLU A 17 20.85 -17.37 -27.66
CA GLU A 17 20.26 -18.27 -28.65
C GLU A 17 20.98 -19.62 -28.62
N GLN A 18 20.24 -20.71 -28.53
CA GLN A 18 20.76 -22.07 -28.55
C GLN A 18 19.89 -22.94 -29.43
N VAL A 19 20.46 -24.07 -29.89
CA VAL A 19 19.71 -25.04 -30.69
C VAL A 19 19.15 -26.09 -29.75
N GLY A 20 17.83 -26.11 -29.59
CA GLY A 20 17.10 -27.18 -28.93
C GLY A 20 16.81 -28.35 -29.88
N THR A 21 16.11 -29.37 -29.40
CA THR A 21 15.71 -30.55 -30.18
C THR A 21 14.79 -30.21 -31.35
N ASP A 22 13.97 -29.16 -31.20
CA ASP A 22 12.94 -28.77 -32.17
C ASP A 22 13.31 -27.50 -32.97
N GLY A 23 14.54 -27.01 -32.84
CA GLY A 23 15.03 -25.83 -33.55
C GLY A 23 15.72 -24.81 -32.63
N PRO A 24 16.01 -23.61 -33.14
CA PRO A 24 16.60 -22.54 -32.35
C PRO A 24 15.64 -22.08 -31.28
N THR A 25 16.14 -21.84 -30.07
CA THR A 25 15.40 -21.34 -28.93
C THR A 25 16.23 -20.29 -28.19
N ARG A 26 15.59 -19.33 -27.54
CA ARG A 26 16.24 -18.28 -26.77
C ARG A 26 16.00 -18.47 -25.28
N THR A 27 17.08 -18.43 -24.53
CA THR A 27 17.05 -18.44 -23.06
C THR A 27 17.33 -17.05 -22.54
N PHE A 28 16.49 -16.58 -21.66
CA PHE A 28 16.58 -15.26 -21.04
C PHE A 28 17.05 -15.37 -19.60
N GLY A 29 17.94 -14.46 -19.18
CA GLY A 29 18.49 -14.44 -17.84
C GLY A 29 18.52 -13.02 -17.25
N LEU A 30 18.25 -12.93 -15.95
CA LEU A 30 18.41 -11.71 -15.17
C LEU A 30 19.80 -11.69 -14.54
N VAL A 31 20.61 -10.69 -14.83
CA VAL A 31 21.91 -10.50 -14.19
C VAL A 31 21.71 -10.21 -12.70
N THR A 32 22.30 -11.03 -11.86
CA THR A 32 22.18 -10.91 -10.39
C THR A 32 23.47 -10.43 -9.74
N ALA A 33 24.64 -10.82 -10.25
CA ALA A 33 25.94 -10.47 -9.68
C ALA A 33 27.01 -10.30 -10.73
N LEU A 34 28.04 -9.52 -10.39
CA LEU A 34 29.28 -9.37 -11.15
C LEU A 34 30.43 -9.81 -10.28
N GLU A 35 31.31 -10.62 -10.81
CA GLU A 35 32.52 -11.13 -10.14
C GLU A 35 33.73 -10.97 -11.05
N HIS A 36 34.85 -10.59 -10.47
CA HIS A 36 36.12 -10.62 -11.15
C HIS A 36 36.94 -11.81 -10.65
N THR A 37 37.32 -12.69 -11.58
CA THR A 37 38.13 -13.90 -11.29
C THR A 37 39.47 -13.79 -11.98
N THR A 38 40.50 -14.26 -11.32
CA THR A 38 41.87 -14.33 -11.88
C THR A 38 42.33 -15.79 -11.90
N ASP A 39 43.37 -16.05 -12.67
CA ASP A 39 44.02 -17.36 -12.75
C ASP A 39 44.83 -17.72 -11.49
N ALA A 40 44.86 -16.85 -10.48
CA ALA A 40 45.56 -17.07 -9.23
C ALA A 40 44.90 -18.20 -8.41
N PRO A 41 45.59 -19.31 -8.13
CA PRO A 41 45.03 -20.46 -7.43
C PRO A 41 44.65 -20.12 -5.96
N THR A 42 45.32 -19.14 -5.35
CA THR A 42 45.02 -18.67 -3.99
C THR A 42 45.30 -17.17 -3.85
N HIS A 43 44.68 -16.51 -2.86
CA HIS A 43 45.01 -15.15 -2.50
C HIS A 43 46.47 -14.98 -2.08
N LEU A 44 47.04 -16.00 -1.41
CA LEU A 44 48.44 -16.00 -0.99
C LEU A 44 49.37 -16.01 -2.18
N SER A 45 49.10 -16.84 -3.22
CA SER A 45 49.94 -16.87 -4.41
C SER A 45 49.87 -15.56 -5.20
N ASN A 46 48.74 -14.88 -5.16
CA ASN A 46 48.58 -13.54 -5.73
C ASN A 46 49.39 -12.50 -4.94
N PHE A 47 49.33 -12.55 -3.62
CA PHE A 47 50.09 -11.67 -2.73
C PHE A 47 51.59 -11.81 -2.91
N ILE A 48 52.10 -13.05 -2.98
CA ILE A 48 53.51 -13.35 -3.21
C ILE A 48 53.96 -12.85 -4.59
N SER A 49 53.16 -13.08 -5.64
CA SER A 49 53.49 -12.66 -7.01
C SER A 49 53.54 -11.14 -7.22
N ASN A 50 52.86 -10.42 -6.34
CA ASN A 50 52.85 -8.96 -6.32
C ASN A 50 53.81 -8.40 -5.25
N ASP A 51 54.94 -9.05 -5.04
CA ASP A 51 55.96 -8.64 -4.09
C ASP A 51 55.42 -8.26 -2.71
N PHE A 52 54.66 -9.22 -2.14
CA PHE A 52 54.01 -9.09 -0.84
C PHE A 52 53.09 -7.84 -0.69
N GLY A 53 52.47 -7.44 -1.80
CA GLY A 53 51.55 -6.32 -1.84
C GLY A 53 52.20 -4.95 -1.91
N SER A 54 53.48 -4.86 -2.32
CA SER A 54 54.16 -3.59 -2.55
C SER A 54 53.46 -2.79 -3.66
N VAL A 55 53.12 -1.54 -3.35
CA VAL A 55 52.46 -0.63 -4.30
C VAL A 55 53.40 -0.15 -5.41
N GLU A 56 54.70 -0.26 -5.20
CA GLU A 56 55.76 0.12 -6.14
C GLU A 56 56.27 -1.05 -7.01
N ALA A 57 55.84 -2.25 -6.73
CA ALA A 57 56.26 -3.45 -7.50
C ALA A 57 55.64 -3.43 -8.91
N ASN A 58 56.53 -3.48 -9.91
CA ASN A 58 56.11 -3.82 -11.27
C ASN A 58 55.94 -5.35 -11.37
N PRO A 59 54.72 -5.88 -11.51
CA PRO A 59 54.54 -7.31 -11.60
C PRO A 59 55.24 -7.86 -12.85
N ASN A 60 56.12 -8.84 -12.68
CA ASN A 60 56.84 -9.51 -13.78
C ASN A 60 55.94 -10.29 -14.73
N THR A 61 54.69 -10.54 -14.34
CA THR A 61 53.68 -11.23 -15.15
C THR A 61 52.34 -10.54 -14.98
N VAL A 62 51.73 -10.14 -16.09
CA VAL A 62 50.34 -9.66 -16.10
C VAL A 62 49.46 -10.88 -15.89
N ARG A 63 48.74 -10.93 -14.75
CA ARG A 63 47.77 -11.99 -14.52
C ARG A 63 46.56 -11.81 -15.41
N GLN A 64 46.14 -12.89 -16.03
CA GLN A 64 44.88 -12.87 -16.75
C GLN A 64 43.73 -12.90 -15.74
N GLY A 65 42.82 -11.98 -15.89
CA GLY A 65 41.59 -11.93 -15.14
C GLY A 65 40.40 -11.75 -16.08
N THR A 66 39.26 -12.20 -15.65
CA THR A 66 38.00 -12.01 -16.39
C THR A 66 36.89 -11.58 -15.47
N THR A 67 36.02 -10.72 -15.97
CA THR A 67 34.79 -10.34 -15.28
C THR A 67 33.67 -11.25 -15.77
N VAL A 68 32.97 -11.83 -14.81
CA VAL A 68 31.87 -12.76 -15.04
C VAL A 68 30.58 -12.13 -14.50
N ALA A 69 29.54 -12.12 -15.32
CA ALA A 69 28.19 -11.83 -14.87
C ALA A 69 27.46 -13.15 -14.57
N LYS A 70 26.88 -13.25 -13.39
CA LYS A 70 25.97 -14.34 -13.03
C LYS A 70 24.55 -13.91 -13.37
N ALA A 71 23.84 -14.74 -14.13
CA ALA A 71 22.45 -14.51 -14.48
C ALA A 71 21.57 -15.67 -13.99
N ALA A 72 20.46 -15.34 -13.36
CA ALA A 72 19.41 -16.30 -13.05
C ALA A 72 18.51 -16.47 -14.29
N VAL A 73 18.24 -17.71 -14.69
CA VAL A 73 17.34 -17.98 -15.81
C VAL A 73 15.92 -17.50 -15.48
N LEU A 74 15.37 -16.64 -16.33
CA LEU A 74 14.00 -16.16 -16.26
C LEU A 74 13.05 -17.09 -17.01
N SER A 75 13.33 -17.31 -18.28
CA SER A 75 12.46 -18.09 -19.16
C SER A 75 13.24 -18.60 -20.37
N ASN A 76 12.61 -19.45 -21.15
CA ASN A 76 13.00 -19.87 -22.46
C ASN A 76 11.76 -19.86 -23.36
N ASP A 77 11.87 -19.40 -24.60
CA ASP A 77 10.74 -19.22 -25.52
C ASP A 77 10.11 -20.52 -26.02
N ALA A 78 10.79 -21.65 -25.80
CA ALA A 78 10.29 -23.01 -26.12
C ALA A 78 10.13 -23.88 -24.85
N ASP A 79 10.13 -23.29 -23.65
CA ASP A 79 10.11 -24.00 -22.35
C ASP A 79 11.21 -25.05 -22.15
N VAL A 80 12.33 -24.87 -22.83
CA VAL A 80 13.48 -25.76 -22.75
C VAL A 80 14.50 -25.24 -21.75
N TYR A 81 14.49 -25.77 -20.55
CA TYR A 81 15.38 -25.34 -19.45
C TYR A 81 16.69 -26.15 -19.47
N MET A 82 17.48 -25.91 -20.49
CA MET A 82 18.83 -26.50 -20.60
C MET A 82 19.90 -25.44 -20.25
N PRO A 83 21.04 -25.86 -19.68
CA PRO A 83 22.18 -24.96 -19.55
C PRO A 83 22.60 -24.41 -20.92
N VAL A 84 22.87 -23.11 -20.97
CA VAL A 84 23.39 -22.48 -22.19
C VAL A 84 24.82 -22.98 -22.43
N PRO A 85 25.17 -23.52 -23.63
CA PRO A 85 26.52 -23.99 -23.96
C PRO A 85 27.56 -22.87 -23.81
N CYS A 86 28.82 -23.29 -23.50
CA CYS A 86 29.88 -22.36 -23.11
C CYS A 86 30.32 -21.37 -24.20
N ASP A 87 30.14 -21.68 -25.46
CA ASP A 87 30.72 -20.92 -26.58
C ASP A 87 29.67 -20.04 -27.30
N LEU A 88 28.49 -19.90 -26.73
CA LEU A 88 27.43 -19.07 -27.32
C LEU A 88 27.54 -17.61 -26.87
N PRO A 89 27.31 -16.66 -27.79
CA PRO A 89 27.25 -15.26 -27.43
C PRO A 89 26.01 -14.98 -26.59
N VAL A 90 26.20 -14.25 -25.48
CA VAL A 90 25.14 -13.70 -24.67
C VAL A 90 25.02 -12.20 -25.00
N ARG A 91 23.81 -11.73 -25.24
CA ARG A 91 23.52 -10.34 -25.62
C ARG A 91 22.53 -9.72 -24.63
N PHE A 92 22.44 -8.41 -24.64
CA PHE A 92 21.31 -7.74 -24.00
C PHE A 92 20.03 -8.10 -24.76
N ALA A 93 18.97 -8.40 -24.01
CA ALA A 93 17.66 -8.58 -24.62
C ALA A 93 17.15 -7.22 -25.17
N ASP A 94 16.47 -7.27 -26.30
CA ASP A 94 15.70 -6.13 -26.79
C ASP A 94 14.35 -6.02 -26.06
N GLU A 95 13.52 -5.02 -26.38
CA GLU A 95 12.21 -4.85 -25.77
C GLU A 95 11.32 -6.10 -25.90
N GLY A 96 11.31 -6.73 -27.09
CA GLY A 96 10.55 -7.97 -27.32
C GLY A 96 11.07 -9.13 -26.49
N GLY A 97 12.39 -9.25 -26.39
CA GLY A 97 13.04 -10.24 -25.53
C GLY A 97 12.73 -10.02 -24.05
N ILE A 98 12.72 -8.78 -23.58
CA ILE A 98 12.32 -8.44 -22.20
C ILE A 98 10.87 -8.85 -21.94
N HIS A 99 9.94 -8.53 -22.84
CA HIS A 99 8.54 -8.93 -22.71
C HIS A 99 8.36 -10.45 -22.69
N THR A 100 9.10 -11.18 -23.54
CA THR A 100 9.11 -12.64 -23.52
C THR A 100 9.68 -13.19 -22.21
N ALA A 101 10.80 -12.61 -21.75
CA ALA A 101 11.44 -13.00 -20.49
C ALA A 101 10.51 -12.88 -19.28
N LEU A 102 9.62 -11.89 -19.28
CA LEU A 102 8.67 -11.61 -18.21
C LEU A 102 7.30 -12.29 -18.39
N GLY A 103 7.07 -13.01 -19.49
CA GLY A 103 5.77 -13.60 -19.79
C GLY A 103 4.70 -12.59 -20.25
N ILE A 104 5.10 -11.34 -20.55
CA ILE A 104 4.19 -10.28 -21.00
C ILE A 104 3.67 -10.55 -22.41
N THR A 105 4.47 -11.22 -23.25
CA THR A 105 4.08 -11.55 -24.63
C THR A 105 2.83 -12.44 -24.67
N GLU A 106 2.65 -13.32 -23.69
CA GLU A 106 1.49 -14.22 -23.58
C GLU A 106 0.26 -13.54 -22.96
N MET A 107 0.45 -12.36 -22.37
CA MET A 107 -0.64 -11.60 -21.74
C MET A 107 -1.44 -10.86 -22.80
N PRO A 108 -2.77 -11.07 -22.90
CA PRO A 108 -3.64 -10.28 -23.78
C PRO A 108 -3.51 -8.78 -23.48
N GLU A 109 -3.50 -7.96 -24.53
CA GLU A 109 -3.29 -6.50 -24.41
C GLU A 109 -4.31 -5.83 -23.49
N GLU A 110 -5.55 -6.29 -23.50
CA GLU A 110 -6.63 -5.81 -22.65
C GLU A 110 -6.37 -5.96 -21.14
N TYR A 111 -5.48 -6.87 -20.74
CA TYR A 111 -5.11 -7.08 -19.33
C TYR A 111 -3.81 -6.39 -18.93
N ARG A 112 -3.11 -5.76 -19.89
CA ARG A 112 -1.85 -5.07 -19.62
C ARG A 112 -2.09 -3.77 -18.87
N LEU A 113 -1.51 -3.66 -17.68
CA LEU A 113 -1.53 -2.47 -16.84
C LEU A 113 -0.10 -1.92 -16.72
N PRO A 114 0.22 -0.74 -17.30
CA PRO A 114 1.56 -0.16 -17.19
C PRO A 114 1.96 0.06 -15.73
N ALA A 115 3.15 -0.44 -15.35
CA ALA A 115 3.63 -0.43 -13.97
C ALA A 115 5.02 0.18 -13.80
N GLY A 116 5.64 0.62 -14.87
CA GLY A 116 6.96 1.24 -14.90
C GLY A 116 7.76 0.84 -16.12
N LEU A 117 9.03 1.19 -16.11
CA LEU A 117 9.98 0.90 -17.18
C LEU A 117 11.18 0.13 -16.63
N ILE A 118 11.66 -0.85 -17.37
CA ILE A 118 13.02 -1.36 -17.23
C ILE A 118 13.92 -0.44 -18.06
N GLU A 119 15.03 -0.03 -17.48
CA GLU A 119 16.12 0.65 -18.17
C GLU A 119 17.40 -0.14 -17.93
N MET A 120 18.00 -0.64 -18.99
CA MET A 120 19.20 -1.46 -18.96
C MET A 120 20.47 -0.64 -19.22
N SER A 121 21.61 -1.21 -18.85
CA SER A 121 22.93 -0.56 -18.98
C SER A 121 23.33 -0.18 -20.40
N ASN A 122 22.77 -0.84 -21.40
CA ASN A 122 22.99 -0.52 -22.82
C ASN A 122 22.02 0.55 -23.37
N GLY A 123 21.15 1.12 -22.51
CA GLY A 123 20.15 2.13 -22.89
C GLY A 123 18.84 1.57 -23.42
N THR A 124 18.69 0.24 -23.50
CA THR A 124 17.39 -0.36 -23.86
C THR A 124 16.37 -0.06 -22.77
N ARG A 125 15.18 0.42 -23.18
CA ARG A 125 14.03 0.64 -22.32
C ARG A 125 12.88 -0.25 -22.76
N ALA A 126 12.12 -0.79 -21.78
CA ALA A 126 10.93 -1.58 -22.03
C ALA A 126 9.86 -1.28 -20.99
N VAL A 127 8.62 -1.18 -21.43
CA VAL A 127 7.47 -1.02 -20.51
C VAL A 127 7.22 -2.33 -19.78
N VAL A 128 7.09 -2.24 -18.47
CA VAL A 128 6.68 -3.37 -17.63
C VAL A 128 5.19 -3.29 -17.40
N TYR A 129 4.50 -4.38 -17.72
CA TYR A 129 3.07 -4.50 -17.50
C TYR A 129 2.76 -5.50 -16.40
N LEU A 130 1.87 -5.13 -15.49
CA LEU A 130 1.19 -6.06 -14.60
C LEU A 130 -0.02 -6.65 -15.32
N ASP A 131 -0.33 -7.89 -15.02
CA ASP A 131 -1.62 -8.46 -15.40
C ASP A 131 -2.69 -7.97 -14.43
N ARG A 132 -3.63 -7.14 -14.90
CA ARG A 132 -4.66 -6.54 -14.06
C ARG A 132 -5.55 -7.57 -13.35
N ARG A 133 -5.65 -8.82 -13.87
CA ARG A 133 -6.40 -9.90 -13.22
C ARG A 133 -5.81 -10.28 -11.88
N TYR A 134 -4.51 -10.06 -11.67
CA TYR A 134 -3.81 -10.30 -10.41
C TYR A 134 -3.68 -9.03 -9.54
N VAL A 135 -4.02 -7.86 -10.06
CA VAL A 135 -4.05 -6.59 -9.30
C VAL A 135 -5.46 -6.28 -8.82
N LEU A 136 -6.44 -6.45 -9.71
CA LEU A 136 -7.83 -6.04 -9.53
C LEU A 136 -8.80 -7.23 -9.43
N GLY A 137 -8.33 -8.47 -9.52
CA GLY A 137 -9.14 -9.69 -9.61
C GLY A 137 -9.50 -10.04 -11.07
N PRO A 138 -9.95 -11.27 -11.35
CA PRO A 138 -10.35 -12.32 -10.39
C PRO A 138 -9.22 -13.25 -9.93
N GLU A 139 -8.06 -13.29 -10.59
CA GLU A 139 -6.99 -14.28 -10.32
C GLU A 139 -6.22 -13.99 -9.04
N GLY A 140 -5.98 -12.70 -8.77
CA GLY A 140 -5.32 -12.21 -7.59
C GLY A 140 -5.82 -10.81 -7.24
N ALA A 141 -5.41 -10.28 -6.09
CA ALA A 141 -5.70 -8.91 -5.70
C ALA A 141 -4.61 -8.38 -4.78
N HIS A 142 -4.75 -7.12 -4.42
CA HIS A 142 -3.94 -6.40 -3.46
C HIS A 142 -2.51 -6.13 -3.93
N VAL A 143 -2.01 -4.98 -3.49
CA VAL A 143 -0.64 -4.54 -3.75
C VAL A 143 0.01 -4.15 -2.43
N ASN A 144 1.19 -4.69 -2.18
CA ASN A 144 1.98 -4.37 -1.01
C ASN A 144 3.24 -3.59 -1.42
N ILE A 145 3.40 -2.36 -0.89
CA ILE A 145 4.50 -1.46 -1.24
C ILE A 145 5.33 -1.19 0.02
N SER A 146 6.62 -1.52 -0.01
CA SER A 146 7.51 -1.30 1.12
C SER A 146 8.79 -0.55 0.73
N GLY A 147 9.46 0.09 1.70
CA GLY A 147 10.73 0.77 1.49
C GLY A 147 10.95 1.95 2.43
N ILE A 148 12.20 2.39 2.58
CA ILE A 148 12.59 3.45 3.51
C ILE A 148 11.90 4.77 3.16
N SER A 149 11.45 5.51 4.19
CA SER A 149 10.91 6.87 4.05
C SER A 149 11.99 7.89 3.64
N GLY A 150 11.55 8.99 3.03
CA GLY A 150 12.42 10.10 2.62
C GLY A 150 12.81 10.11 1.15
N LEU A 151 12.61 9.02 0.43
CA LEU A 151 12.83 8.97 -1.02
C LEU A 151 11.54 9.26 -1.81
N ALA A 152 10.43 9.57 -1.14
CA ALA A 152 9.08 9.81 -1.70
C ALA A 152 8.61 8.71 -2.68
N THR A 153 9.16 7.49 -2.56
CA THR A 153 9.03 6.46 -3.60
C THR A 153 7.74 5.67 -3.45
N LYS A 154 7.33 5.35 -2.20
CA LYS A 154 6.16 4.47 -1.93
C LYS A 154 4.83 5.10 -2.33
N THR A 155 4.53 6.25 -1.73
CA THR A 155 3.30 7.00 -1.99
C THR A 155 3.25 7.46 -3.44
N SER A 156 4.40 7.93 -4.00
CA SER A 156 4.50 8.32 -5.42
C SER A 156 4.23 7.14 -6.36
N TYR A 157 4.76 5.95 -6.05
CA TYR A 157 4.48 4.76 -6.85
C TYR A 157 3.03 4.32 -6.74
N ALA A 158 2.44 4.33 -5.54
CA ALA A 158 1.03 4.03 -5.36
C ALA A 158 0.14 4.99 -6.18
N MET A 159 0.43 6.28 -6.15
CA MET A 159 -0.30 7.28 -6.94
C MET A 159 -0.09 7.08 -8.45
N PHE A 160 1.13 6.77 -8.89
CA PHE A 160 1.39 6.41 -10.28
C PHE A 160 0.56 5.18 -10.70
N LEU A 161 0.56 4.11 -9.90
CA LEU A 161 -0.20 2.90 -10.20
C LEU A 161 -1.71 3.17 -10.23
N LEU A 162 -2.23 3.97 -9.29
CA LEU A 162 -3.63 4.41 -9.30
C LEU A 162 -3.96 5.22 -10.55
N THR A 163 -3.07 6.12 -10.98
CA THR A 163 -3.24 6.87 -12.24
C THR A 163 -3.28 5.91 -13.44
N SER A 164 -2.39 4.92 -13.49
CA SER A 164 -2.39 3.89 -14.54
C SER A 164 -3.72 3.11 -14.56
N ILE A 165 -4.23 2.71 -13.40
CA ILE A 165 -5.52 2.02 -13.27
C ILE A 165 -6.68 2.92 -13.75
N LEU A 166 -6.70 4.18 -13.32
CA LEU A 166 -7.76 5.14 -13.67
C LEU A 166 -7.68 5.65 -15.12
N GLN A 167 -6.61 5.35 -15.85
CA GLN A 167 -6.50 5.57 -17.30
C GLN A 167 -6.74 4.29 -18.11
N SER A 168 -6.98 3.17 -17.46
CA SER A 168 -7.33 1.91 -18.13
C SER A 168 -8.78 1.89 -18.65
N ALA A 169 -9.10 0.93 -19.52
CA ALA A 169 -10.44 0.76 -20.07
C ALA A 169 -11.55 0.53 -19.01
N ASP A 170 -11.18 0.03 -17.83
CA ASP A 170 -12.13 -0.25 -16.72
C ASP A 170 -12.27 0.91 -15.73
N ALA A 171 -11.64 2.05 -15.97
CA ALA A 171 -11.65 3.19 -15.06
C ALA A 171 -13.07 3.56 -14.56
N SER A 172 -14.05 3.56 -15.45
CA SER A 172 -15.46 3.88 -15.13
C SER A 172 -16.15 2.87 -14.21
N LYS A 173 -15.52 1.72 -13.96
CA LYS A 173 -16.03 0.64 -13.09
C LYS A 173 -15.33 0.58 -11.74
N ILE A 174 -14.33 1.42 -11.53
CA ILE A 174 -13.46 1.38 -10.35
C ILE A 174 -13.63 2.66 -9.54
N GLY A 175 -13.98 2.53 -8.27
CA GLY A 175 -13.92 3.60 -7.28
C GLY A 175 -12.60 3.54 -6.51
N VAL A 176 -12.05 4.69 -6.13
CA VAL A 176 -10.80 4.77 -5.36
C VAL A 176 -11.02 5.53 -4.07
N ILE A 177 -10.60 4.98 -2.95
CA ILE A 177 -10.57 5.64 -1.65
C ILE A 177 -9.12 5.77 -1.20
N ILE A 178 -8.69 6.99 -0.91
CA ILE A 178 -7.33 7.31 -0.49
C ILE A 178 -7.37 7.88 0.93
N LEU A 179 -6.60 7.29 1.85
CA LEU A 179 -6.41 7.86 3.18
C LEU A 179 -5.18 8.77 3.17
N ASN A 180 -5.40 10.08 3.42
CA ASN A 180 -4.33 11.02 3.65
C ASN A 180 -3.90 10.95 5.13
N VAL A 181 -2.77 10.29 5.40
CA VAL A 181 -2.27 10.03 6.76
C VAL A 181 -1.14 10.98 7.18
N LYS A 182 -0.53 11.68 6.22
CA LYS A 182 0.63 12.56 6.45
C LYS A 182 0.45 13.90 5.74
N HIS A 183 0.63 14.97 6.47
CA HIS A 183 0.60 16.34 5.93
C HIS A 183 -0.58 16.61 4.96
N GLY A 184 -0.36 17.41 3.94
CA GLY A 184 -1.37 17.77 2.94
C GLY A 184 -1.10 17.23 1.54
N ASP A 185 -0.15 16.31 1.39
CA ASP A 185 0.40 15.91 0.09
C ASP A 185 -0.66 15.30 -0.87
N LEU A 186 -1.65 14.60 -0.32
CA LEU A 186 -2.72 13.98 -1.09
C LEU A 186 -3.99 14.86 -1.20
N LEU A 187 -3.96 16.07 -0.66
CA LEU A 187 -5.08 17.02 -0.73
C LEU A 187 -5.00 17.96 -1.95
N THR A 188 -4.12 17.68 -2.88
CA THR A 188 -3.86 18.43 -4.10
C THR A 188 -3.68 17.54 -5.32
N ILE A 189 -4.16 16.30 -5.25
CA ILE A 189 -3.97 15.32 -6.33
C ILE A 189 -4.75 15.69 -7.61
N ASP A 190 -5.72 16.60 -7.51
CA ASP A 190 -6.49 17.16 -8.62
C ASP A 190 -5.90 18.45 -9.21
N GLN A 191 -4.72 18.90 -8.74
CA GLN A 191 -4.09 20.14 -9.17
C GLN A 191 -2.83 19.86 -9.98
N GLU A 192 -2.59 20.64 -11.01
CA GLU A 192 -1.38 20.54 -11.82
C GLU A 192 -0.13 21.04 -11.06
N PRO A 193 1.04 20.45 -11.31
CA PRO A 193 2.30 20.94 -10.75
C PRO A 193 2.59 22.38 -11.19
N HIS A 194 2.98 23.26 -10.29
CA HIS A 194 3.25 24.67 -10.59
C HIS A 194 4.28 24.90 -11.69
N ARG A 195 5.26 24.02 -11.85
CA ARG A 195 6.34 24.11 -12.84
C ARG A 195 6.21 23.12 -13.99
N GLY A 196 5.11 22.35 -14.02
CA GLY A 196 4.99 21.23 -14.93
C GLY A 196 5.94 20.08 -14.58
N LEU A 197 5.99 19.09 -15.48
CA LEU A 197 6.92 17.97 -15.39
C LEU A 197 8.17 18.25 -16.23
N GLU A 198 9.33 17.77 -15.77
CA GLU A 198 10.55 17.78 -16.57
C GLU A 198 10.36 16.94 -17.84
N PRO A 199 11.01 17.31 -18.98
CA PRO A 199 10.82 16.60 -20.26
C PRO A 199 11.02 15.08 -20.15
N GLU A 200 12.05 14.63 -19.44
CA GLU A 200 12.31 13.20 -19.22
C GLU A 200 11.15 12.49 -18.52
N GLN A 201 10.52 13.16 -17.56
CA GLN A 201 9.36 12.61 -16.87
C GLN A 201 8.14 12.50 -17.81
N HIS A 202 7.97 13.47 -18.68
CA HIS A 202 6.93 13.44 -19.72
C HIS A 202 7.12 12.28 -20.68
N GLU A 203 8.34 12.09 -21.18
CA GLU A 203 8.71 10.97 -22.06
C GLU A 203 8.43 9.61 -21.40
N MET A 204 8.67 9.47 -20.07
CA MET A 204 8.38 8.24 -19.35
C MET A 204 6.87 7.94 -19.31
N TRP A 205 6.02 8.95 -19.09
CA TRP A 205 4.56 8.79 -19.14
C TRP A 205 4.09 8.37 -20.53
N GLU A 206 4.56 9.06 -21.58
CA GLU A 206 4.20 8.79 -22.96
C GLU A 206 4.66 7.41 -23.43
N ALA A 207 5.87 6.99 -23.06
CA ALA A 207 6.39 5.66 -23.38
C ALA A 207 5.50 4.52 -22.87
N MET A 208 4.81 4.75 -21.74
CA MET A 208 3.84 3.79 -21.17
C MET A 208 2.42 3.94 -21.75
N GLY A 209 2.20 4.86 -22.69
CA GLY A 209 0.87 5.16 -23.23
C GLY A 209 -0.05 5.88 -22.25
N LEU A 210 0.50 6.50 -21.21
CA LEU A 210 -0.25 7.20 -20.16
C LEU A 210 -0.11 8.72 -20.31
N SER A 211 -1.19 9.44 -19.98
CA SER A 211 -1.19 10.90 -19.98
C SER A 211 -0.73 11.42 -18.60
N PRO A 212 0.27 12.32 -18.55
CA PRO A 212 0.71 12.95 -17.32
C PRO A 212 -0.29 14.04 -16.88
N ARG A 213 -1.35 13.67 -16.21
CA ARG A 213 -2.40 14.58 -15.74
C ARG A 213 -2.77 14.29 -14.27
N PRO A 214 -3.25 15.31 -13.54
CA PRO A 214 -3.81 15.13 -12.21
C PRO A 214 -4.99 14.16 -12.20
N PHE A 215 -5.40 13.74 -10.99
CA PHE A 215 -6.60 12.93 -10.82
C PHE A 215 -7.85 13.73 -11.17
N GLU A 216 -8.77 13.08 -11.84
CA GLU A 216 -10.09 13.64 -12.16
C GLU A 216 -11.16 13.14 -11.18
N ASN A 217 -12.28 13.83 -11.08
CA ASN A 217 -13.42 13.45 -10.22
C ASN A 217 -13.04 13.17 -8.76
N VAL A 218 -12.20 14.04 -8.19
CA VAL A 218 -11.74 13.91 -6.80
C VAL A 218 -12.70 14.62 -5.86
N ARG A 219 -13.09 13.94 -4.79
CA ARG A 219 -13.83 14.52 -3.66
C ARG A 219 -13.00 14.36 -2.38
N TYR A 220 -13.06 15.36 -1.52
CA TYR A 220 -12.30 15.39 -0.28
C TYR A 220 -13.21 15.37 0.94
N LEU A 221 -12.92 14.50 1.90
CA LEU A 221 -13.57 14.47 3.21
C LEU A 221 -12.54 14.86 4.27
N LEU A 222 -12.78 15.99 4.91
CA LEU A 222 -11.90 16.60 5.91
C LEU A 222 -12.51 16.45 7.30
N PRO A 223 -11.74 16.15 8.37
CA PRO A 223 -12.29 16.06 9.70
C PRO A 223 -12.74 17.43 10.21
N HIS A 224 -13.90 17.48 10.83
CA HIS A 224 -14.40 18.69 11.48
C HIS A 224 -13.43 19.18 12.56
N GLY A 225 -13.17 20.47 12.58
CA GLY A 225 -12.27 21.09 13.55
C GLY A 225 -12.98 21.59 14.78
N LYS A 226 -12.28 21.61 15.91
CA LYS A 226 -12.78 22.22 17.14
C LYS A 226 -12.92 23.72 16.93
N ASP A 227 -14.14 24.19 17.01
CA ASP A 227 -14.43 25.61 16.87
C ASP A 227 -14.19 26.35 18.20
N THR A 228 -13.27 27.28 18.16
CA THR A 228 -13.11 28.24 19.23
C THR A 228 -13.70 29.60 18.87
N HIS A 229 -13.83 29.96 17.59
CA HIS A 229 -14.34 31.27 17.14
C HIS A 229 -14.79 31.31 15.66
N ARG A 230 -14.66 30.24 14.88
CA ARG A 230 -15.06 30.19 13.46
C ARG A 230 -15.68 28.84 13.13
N THR A 231 -16.99 28.78 13.17
CA THR A 231 -17.78 27.60 12.82
C THR A 231 -17.37 27.01 11.48
N GLY A 232 -16.99 25.72 11.47
CA GLY A 232 -16.88 24.91 10.26
C GLY A 232 -15.51 24.86 9.59
N GLN A 233 -14.42 25.29 10.23
CA GLN A 233 -13.09 25.04 9.66
C GLN A 233 -12.64 23.59 9.92
N PRO A 234 -12.21 22.84 8.88
CA PRO A 234 -11.73 21.50 9.06
C PRO A 234 -10.39 21.45 9.81
N ASN A 235 -10.17 20.36 10.56
CA ASN A 235 -8.90 20.08 11.22
C ASN A 235 -7.95 19.39 10.25
N SER A 236 -7.51 20.13 9.22
CA SER A 236 -6.65 19.66 8.17
C SER A 236 -5.37 20.51 8.06
N PHE A 237 -4.30 19.95 7.48
CA PHE A 237 -3.09 20.73 7.15
C PHE A 237 -3.33 21.67 5.97
N ARG A 238 -4.20 21.26 5.06
CA ARG A 238 -4.56 22.01 3.86
C ARG A 238 -6.06 21.85 3.58
N ILE A 239 -6.66 22.88 3.02
CA ILE A 239 -8.04 22.82 2.53
C ILE A 239 -7.97 22.82 0.99
N PRO A 240 -8.51 21.79 0.31
CA PRO A 240 -8.63 21.77 -1.14
C PRO A 240 -9.42 22.97 -1.68
N GLU A 241 -9.20 23.35 -2.92
CA GLU A 241 -9.86 24.50 -3.52
C GLU A 241 -11.36 24.25 -3.81
N ARG A 242 -11.73 23.00 -4.07
CA ARG A 242 -13.09 22.60 -4.44
C ARG A 242 -13.43 21.19 -3.99
N ASP A 243 -14.69 20.84 -4.06
CA ASP A 243 -15.25 19.50 -3.84
C ASP A 243 -14.85 18.85 -2.51
N TRP A 244 -14.83 19.64 -1.44
CA TRP A 244 -14.57 19.15 -0.10
C TRP A 244 -15.76 19.29 0.84
N PHE A 245 -15.87 18.35 1.78
CA PHE A 245 -16.89 18.29 2.82
C PHE A 245 -16.24 18.01 4.17
N THR A 246 -16.83 18.51 5.25
CA THR A 246 -16.41 18.11 6.59
C THR A 246 -17.21 16.92 7.08
N TYR A 247 -16.53 15.97 7.74
CA TYR A 247 -17.15 14.86 8.44
C TYR A 247 -16.91 14.95 9.95
N ALA A 248 -17.83 14.41 10.75
CA ALA A 248 -17.71 14.30 12.20
C ALA A 248 -18.48 13.08 12.70
N TYR A 249 -18.23 12.73 13.96
CA TYR A 249 -18.86 11.61 14.63
C TYR A 249 -19.68 12.07 15.82
N SER A 250 -21.00 11.98 15.73
CA SER A 250 -21.90 12.00 16.88
C SER A 250 -21.98 10.61 17.50
N LEU A 251 -22.55 10.49 18.69
CA LEU A 251 -22.79 9.17 19.29
C LEU A 251 -23.71 8.31 18.40
N GLN A 252 -24.68 8.93 17.75
CA GLN A 252 -25.57 8.26 16.80
C GLN A 252 -24.86 7.67 15.58
N ASP A 253 -23.71 8.25 15.18
CA ASP A 253 -22.90 7.76 14.06
C ASP A 253 -21.87 6.70 14.50
N THR A 254 -21.73 6.43 15.82
CA THR A 254 -20.58 5.69 16.36
C THR A 254 -20.97 4.58 17.35
N TYR A 255 -22.23 4.52 17.83
CA TYR A 255 -22.66 3.58 18.87
C TYR A 255 -22.38 2.11 18.53
N ASP A 256 -22.41 1.77 17.24
CA ASP A 256 -22.11 0.44 16.68
C ASP A 256 -20.64 0.22 16.30
N LYS A 257 -19.78 1.22 16.57
CA LYS A 257 -18.35 1.27 16.21
C LYS A 257 -17.46 1.64 17.40
N LEU A 258 -17.98 1.56 18.62
CA LEU A 258 -17.22 1.88 19.84
C LEU A 258 -16.02 0.96 20.05
N ASP A 259 -16.09 -0.27 19.55
CA ASP A 259 -15.01 -1.25 19.54
C ASP A 259 -13.79 -0.74 18.76
N LEU A 260 -13.97 0.00 17.66
CA LEU A 260 -12.89 0.60 16.90
C LEU A 260 -12.12 1.65 17.71
N LEU A 261 -12.82 2.45 18.52
CA LEU A 261 -12.20 3.42 19.43
C LEU A 261 -11.39 2.76 20.55
N MET A 262 -11.72 1.52 20.88
CA MET A 262 -11.05 0.75 21.91
C MET A 262 -10.00 -0.24 21.37
N SER A 263 -9.82 -0.31 20.05
CA SER A 263 -8.93 -1.27 19.38
C SER A 263 -7.47 -1.24 19.86
N GLN A 264 -7.00 -0.09 20.34
CA GLN A 264 -5.64 0.08 20.87
C GLN A 264 -5.54 -0.24 22.39
N ILE A 265 -6.67 -0.54 23.04
CA ILE A 265 -6.73 -0.74 24.49
C ILE A 265 -6.69 -2.22 24.79
N PRO A 266 -5.70 -2.72 25.55
CA PRO A 266 -5.67 -4.12 25.95
C PRO A 266 -6.87 -4.50 26.81
N ASP A 267 -7.63 -5.50 26.38
CA ASP A 267 -8.80 -6.03 27.11
C ASP A 267 -8.76 -7.58 27.19
N PRO A 268 -7.80 -8.15 27.93
CA PRO A 268 -7.57 -9.60 27.95
C PRO A 268 -8.74 -10.41 28.51
N TRP A 269 -9.72 -9.77 29.13
CA TRP A 269 -10.89 -10.39 29.71
C TRP A 269 -12.19 -10.04 28.98
N ASP A 270 -12.10 -9.42 27.82
CA ASP A 270 -13.23 -8.95 27.02
C ASP A 270 -14.29 -8.15 27.80
N THR A 271 -13.85 -7.46 28.84
CA THR A 271 -14.74 -6.68 29.71
C THR A 271 -15.23 -5.39 29.02
N LEU A 272 -14.36 -4.78 28.21
CA LEU A 272 -14.72 -3.61 27.42
C LEU A 272 -15.64 -4.02 26.26
N GLY A 273 -15.37 -5.16 25.62
CA GLY A 273 -16.20 -5.74 24.57
C GLY A 273 -17.62 -6.03 25.07
N ALA A 274 -17.75 -6.68 26.25
CA ALA A 274 -19.05 -6.92 26.87
C ALA A 274 -19.84 -5.62 27.15
N LEU A 275 -19.16 -4.58 27.65
CA LEU A 275 -19.81 -3.29 27.91
C LEU A 275 -20.22 -2.58 26.59
N ILE A 276 -19.36 -2.62 25.58
CA ILE A 276 -19.67 -2.08 24.24
C ILE A 276 -20.90 -2.78 23.66
N GLY A 277 -20.98 -4.11 23.81
CA GLY A 277 -22.15 -4.89 23.40
C GLY A 277 -23.44 -4.43 24.10
N GLU A 278 -23.40 -4.23 25.43
CA GLU A 278 -24.55 -3.71 26.19
C GLU A 278 -24.97 -2.30 25.72
N ILE A 279 -23.99 -1.40 25.47
CA ILE A 279 -24.25 -0.05 24.96
C ILE A 279 -24.86 -0.11 23.56
N SER A 280 -24.26 -0.84 22.65
CA SER A 280 -24.73 -0.95 21.26
C SER A 280 -26.14 -1.54 21.20
N ASN A 281 -26.40 -2.62 21.95
CA ASN A 281 -27.72 -3.24 22.02
C ASN A 281 -28.78 -2.32 22.64
N GLY A 282 -28.40 -1.54 23.65
CA GLY A 282 -29.31 -0.59 24.32
C GLY A 282 -29.65 0.63 23.49
N LEU A 283 -28.75 1.04 22.59
CA LEU A 283 -28.89 2.20 21.72
C LEU A 283 -29.48 1.85 20.34
N SER A 284 -29.61 0.56 20.00
CA SER A 284 -30.15 0.11 18.72
C SER A 284 -31.52 -0.55 18.84
N ASP A 285 -32.27 -0.49 17.76
CA ASP A 285 -33.45 -1.32 17.56
C ASP A 285 -33.02 -2.77 17.26
N ARG A 286 -33.55 -3.74 17.99
CA ARG A 286 -33.15 -5.16 17.89
C ARG A 286 -33.42 -5.81 16.53
N ASN A 287 -34.37 -5.26 15.76
CA ASN A 287 -34.76 -5.84 14.49
C ASN A 287 -34.06 -5.19 13.31
N THR A 288 -33.79 -3.89 13.40
CA THR A 288 -33.24 -3.09 12.29
C THR A 288 -31.78 -2.71 12.49
N GLY A 289 -31.25 -2.87 13.72
CA GLY A 289 -29.92 -2.37 14.07
C GLY A 289 -29.78 -0.85 14.09
N GLN A 290 -30.84 -0.11 13.75
CA GLN A 290 -30.78 1.35 13.68
C GLN A 290 -30.80 1.99 15.07
N TRP A 291 -30.30 3.22 15.15
CA TRP A 291 -30.31 4.04 16.36
C TRP A 291 -31.71 4.18 16.94
N ARG A 292 -31.95 3.58 18.09
CA ARG A 292 -33.21 3.64 18.85
C ARG A 292 -32.97 3.33 20.32
N PRO A 293 -32.51 4.29 21.12
CA PRO A 293 -32.31 4.09 22.56
C PRO A 293 -33.57 3.59 23.27
N SER A 294 -33.44 2.56 24.09
CA SER A 294 -34.57 1.91 24.76
C SER A 294 -34.25 1.50 26.20
N GLY A 295 -35.28 1.28 27.03
CA GLY A 295 -35.12 0.89 28.41
C GLY A 295 -34.29 1.88 29.23
N GLN A 296 -33.31 1.41 29.96
CA GLN A 296 -32.41 2.25 30.74
C GLN A 296 -31.56 3.23 29.90
N TRP A 297 -31.46 3.03 28.58
CA TRP A 297 -30.71 3.87 27.65
C TRP A 297 -31.56 4.97 27.00
N GLN A 298 -32.84 5.05 27.30
CA GLN A 298 -33.80 5.95 26.62
C GLN A 298 -33.41 7.44 26.66
N GLU A 299 -32.68 7.86 27.69
CA GLU A 299 -32.23 9.26 27.86
C GLU A 299 -30.87 9.54 27.20
N VAL A 300 -30.18 8.51 26.72
CA VAL A 300 -28.88 8.67 26.04
C VAL A 300 -29.11 9.17 24.61
N ARG A 301 -28.65 10.38 24.30
CA ARG A 301 -28.83 11.04 23.00
C ARG A 301 -27.52 11.44 22.31
N ASN A 302 -26.48 11.69 23.09
CA ASN A 302 -25.22 12.22 22.63
C ASN A 302 -24.08 11.77 23.56
N TRP A 303 -22.86 12.16 23.25
CA TRP A 303 -21.68 11.81 24.04
C TRP A 303 -21.77 12.26 25.51
N ASP A 304 -22.30 13.46 25.75
CA ASP A 304 -22.43 13.99 27.11
C ASP A 304 -23.40 13.15 27.94
N SER A 305 -24.60 12.85 27.42
CA SER A 305 -25.56 12.00 28.12
C SER A 305 -25.06 10.56 28.33
N LEU A 306 -24.28 10.00 27.40
CA LEU A 306 -23.65 8.70 27.60
C LEU A 306 -22.59 8.76 28.70
N LEU A 307 -21.71 9.77 28.67
CA LEU A 307 -20.56 9.84 29.58
C LEU A 307 -20.89 10.34 30.99
N ASN A 308 -21.90 11.19 31.15
CA ASN A 308 -22.19 11.91 32.38
C ASN A 308 -23.57 11.61 32.96
N GLY A 309 -24.35 10.72 32.35
CA GLY A 309 -25.66 10.30 32.79
C GLY A 309 -25.84 8.79 32.94
N PRO A 310 -27.02 8.38 33.40
CA PRO A 310 -27.37 6.95 33.46
C PRO A 310 -27.44 6.36 32.05
N PRO A 311 -27.18 5.02 31.91
CA PRO A 311 -26.99 4.09 33.01
C PRO A 311 -25.51 3.89 33.42
N ILE A 312 -24.53 4.52 32.73
CA ILE A 312 -23.12 4.27 33.02
C ILE A 312 -22.55 5.11 34.17
N PHE A 313 -23.19 6.22 34.48
CA PHE A 313 -22.73 7.16 35.52
C PHE A 313 -23.88 7.73 36.31
N ASP A 314 -23.74 7.79 37.63
CA ASP A 314 -24.65 8.47 38.55
C ASP A 314 -24.13 9.88 38.82
N PRO A 315 -24.81 10.95 38.35
CA PRO A 315 -24.37 12.30 38.55
C PRO A 315 -24.47 12.75 40.02
N GLU A 316 -25.42 12.21 40.80
CA GLU A 316 -25.64 12.57 42.22
C GLU A 316 -24.56 11.94 43.09
N ALA A 317 -24.35 10.61 42.96
CA ALA A 317 -23.30 9.88 43.66
C ALA A 317 -21.89 10.10 43.08
N ARG A 318 -21.78 10.73 41.90
CA ARG A 318 -20.53 10.97 41.15
C ARG A 318 -19.70 9.70 40.92
N GLN A 319 -20.35 8.59 40.66
CA GLN A 319 -19.70 7.29 40.47
C GLN A 319 -20.24 6.54 39.26
N ALA A 320 -19.39 5.67 38.69
CA ALA A 320 -19.82 4.75 37.65
C ALA A 320 -20.78 3.71 38.22
N GLN A 321 -21.77 3.32 37.43
CA GLN A 321 -22.75 2.30 37.78
C GLN A 321 -22.41 0.96 37.13
N GLN A 322 -22.93 -0.12 37.66
CA GLN A 322 -22.90 -1.43 37.02
C GLN A 322 -23.86 -1.43 35.83
N VAL A 323 -23.42 -2.01 34.72
CA VAL A 323 -24.25 -2.16 33.50
C VAL A 323 -24.28 -3.64 33.13
N GLY A 324 -25.47 -4.23 33.13
CA GLY A 324 -25.61 -5.67 32.95
C GLY A 324 -24.75 -6.44 33.96
N GLU A 325 -23.91 -7.34 33.47
CA GLU A 325 -22.94 -8.08 34.27
C GLU A 325 -21.62 -7.34 34.51
N VAL A 326 -21.40 -6.21 33.84
CA VAL A 326 -20.14 -5.45 33.90
C VAL A 326 -20.08 -4.60 35.17
N ARG A 327 -19.09 -4.83 36.01
CA ARG A 327 -18.91 -4.15 37.31
C ARG A 327 -18.64 -2.65 37.12
N ALA A 328 -19.11 -1.84 38.07
CA ALA A 328 -18.91 -0.39 38.09
C ALA A 328 -17.44 0.05 37.92
N SER A 329 -16.47 -0.71 38.43
CA SER A 329 -15.05 -0.40 38.25
C SER A 329 -14.60 -0.47 36.77
N SER A 330 -15.08 -1.46 36.01
CA SER A 330 -14.82 -1.62 34.59
C SER A 330 -15.56 -0.57 33.76
N VAL A 331 -16.82 -0.28 34.10
CA VAL A 331 -17.58 0.84 33.51
C VAL A 331 -16.86 2.15 33.76
N GLY A 332 -16.34 2.39 34.96
CA GLY A 332 -15.55 3.56 35.27
C GLY A 332 -14.23 3.66 34.49
N ARG A 333 -13.58 2.50 34.18
CA ARG A 333 -12.41 2.47 33.28
C ARG A 333 -12.78 2.85 31.87
N PHE A 334 -13.81 2.22 31.31
CA PHE A 334 -14.34 2.52 29.97
C PHE A 334 -14.69 4.01 29.83
N ARG A 335 -15.47 4.54 30.77
CA ARG A 335 -15.86 5.96 30.81
C ARG A 335 -14.66 6.89 30.77
N ARG A 336 -13.62 6.63 31.57
CA ARG A 336 -12.40 7.46 31.58
C ARG A 336 -11.66 7.41 30.23
N ILE A 337 -11.58 6.25 29.60
CA ILE A 337 -10.95 6.09 28.30
C ILE A 337 -11.74 6.85 27.23
N LEU A 338 -13.05 6.57 27.13
CA LEU A 338 -13.91 7.19 26.14
C LEU A 338 -13.98 8.72 26.32
N ARG A 339 -14.06 9.18 27.56
CA ARG A 339 -14.03 10.62 27.88
C ARG A 339 -12.73 11.29 27.41
N ARG A 340 -11.59 10.63 27.59
CA ARG A 340 -10.31 11.11 27.11
C ARG A 340 -10.31 11.23 25.58
N ILE A 341 -10.87 10.27 24.88
CA ILE A 341 -10.92 10.27 23.41
C ILE A 341 -11.88 11.35 22.91
N VAL A 342 -13.10 11.41 23.45
CA VAL A 342 -14.17 12.26 22.92
C VAL A 342 -14.10 13.70 23.39
N GLU A 343 -13.85 13.94 24.70
CA GLU A 343 -13.91 15.28 25.29
C GLU A 343 -12.55 15.96 25.41
N THR A 344 -11.49 15.21 25.73
CA THR A 344 -10.19 15.80 26.08
C THR A 344 -9.36 16.10 24.83
N ARG A 345 -9.57 15.37 23.74
CA ARG A 345 -8.83 15.55 22.50
C ARG A 345 -9.30 16.76 21.73
N GLN A 346 -8.36 17.46 21.12
CA GLN A 346 -8.63 18.75 20.47
C GLN A 346 -8.88 18.64 18.97
N SER A 347 -9.12 17.45 18.44
CA SER A 347 -9.33 17.25 17.00
C SER A 347 -10.60 17.96 16.50
N GLY A 348 -11.67 17.93 17.28
CA GLY A 348 -12.99 18.45 16.91
C GLY A 348 -13.83 17.46 16.09
N VAL A 349 -13.31 16.26 15.81
CA VAL A 349 -14.04 15.26 15.01
C VAL A 349 -15.25 14.67 15.73
N PHE A 350 -15.25 14.65 17.07
CA PHE A 350 -16.41 14.25 17.87
C PHE A 350 -17.29 15.44 18.19
N VAL A 351 -18.58 15.33 17.87
CA VAL A 351 -19.58 16.38 18.07
C VAL A 351 -20.79 15.85 18.84
N GLN A 352 -21.42 16.70 19.63
CA GLN A 352 -22.65 16.32 20.36
C GLN A 352 -23.81 16.10 19.40
N ASP A 353 -23.91 16.95 18.38
CA ASP A 353 -24.87 16.87 17.29
C ASP A 353 -24.17 17.28 15.99
N ARG A 354 -24.26 16.44 14.97
CA ARG A 354 -23.63 16.67 13.68
C ARG A 354 -24.36 17.76 12.87
N GLY A 355 -25.64 17.93 13.09
CA GLY A 355 -26.47 18.82 12.27
C GLY A 355 -26.54 18.38 10.80
N LYS A 356 -27.06 19.28 9.94
CA LYS A 356 -27.27 18.98 8.51
C LYS A 356 -26.08 19.34 7.60
N ARG A 357 -25.13 20.14 8.09
CA ARG A 357 -24.03 20.68 7.27
C ARG A 357 -22.77 19.82 7.29
N ILE A 358 -22.63 18.96 8.26
CA ILE A 358 -21.48 18.07 8.42
C ILE A 358 -21.88 16.70 7.88
N ALA A 359 -21.07 16.13 7.01
CA ALA A 359 -21.34 14.84 6.40
C ALA A 359 -21.20 13.67 7.40
N ARG A 360 -21.96 12.62 7.21
CA ARG A 360 -21.69 11.32 7.82
C ARG A 360 -20.69 10.59 6.93
N LEU A 361 -19.54 10.17 7.48
CA LEU A 361 -18.48 9.56 6.69
C LEU A 361 -18.99 8.32 5.94
N SER A 362 -19.65 7.40 6.64
CA SER A 362 -20.18 6.16 6.03
C SER A 362 -21.15 6.43 4.87
N GLU A 363 -22.01 7.46 4.98
CA GLU A 363 -22.93 7.83 3.89
C GLU A 363 -22.19 8.37 2.66
N GLU A 364 -21.11 9.16 2.85
CA GLU A 364 -20.33 9.69 1.73
C GLU A 364 -19.46 8.61 1.09
N VAL A 365 -18.91 7.69 1.89
CA VAL A 365 -18.19 6.51 1.41
C VAL A 365 -19.10 5.60 0.60
N ALA A 366 -20.33 5.35 1.07
CA ALA A 366 -21.31 4.53 0.35
C ALA A 366 -21.77 5.13 -0.99
N LYS A 367 -21.59 6.44 -1.19
CA LYS A 367 -21.91 7.12 -2.45
C LYS A 367 -20.79 7.05 -3.49
N ILE A 368 -19.72 6.29 -3.25
CA ILE A 368 -18.63 6.17 -4.22
C ILE A 368 -19.14 5.66 -5.56
N ARG A 369 -18.60 6.20 -6.65
CA ARG A 369 -18.98 5.83 -8.02
C ARG A 369 -17.74 5.40 -8.82
N GLY A 370 -17.97 4.68 -9.89
CA GLY A 370 -16.91 4.34 -10.82
C GLY A 370 -16.28 5.58 -11.46
N GLY A 371 -14.96 5.57 -11.60
CA GLY A 371 -14.16 6.72 -12.06
C GLY A 371 -13.98 7.83 -11.02
N GLN A 372 -14.48 7.66 -9.79
CA GLN A 372 -14.36 8.65 -8.73
C GLN A 372 -13.23 8.31 -7.75
N THR A 373 -12.53 9.34 -7.30
CA THR A 373 -11.54 9.24 -6.20
C THR A 373 -12.05 10.02 -4.98
N LEU A 374 -12.13 9.33 -3.84
CA LEU A 374 -12.49 9.91 -2.55
C LEU A 374 -11.23 9.97 -1.68
N VAL A 375 -10.80 11.17 -1.31
CA VAL A 375 -9.68 11.38 -0.39
C VAL A 375 -10.22 11.69 1.00
N VAL A 376 -9.87 10.86 1.98
CA VAL A 376 -10.25 11.05 3.38
C VAL A 376 -9.05 11.50 4.17
N ASP A 377 -9.08 12.73 4.68
CA ASP A 377 -7.99 13.28 5.49
C ASP A 377 -8.11 12.84 6.94
N ILE A 378 -7.04 12.23 7.45
CA ILE A 378 -6.90 11.79 8.83
C ILE A 378 -5.57 12.24 9.45
N ALA A 379 -4.79 13.05 8.73
CA ALA A 379 -3.41 13.36 9.08
C ALA A 379 -3.24 14.08 10.44
N LYS A 380 -4.24 14.87 10.86
CA LYS A 380 -4.22 15.54 12.17
C LYS A 380 -4.99 14.79 13.27
N LEU A 381 -5.60 13.68 12.94
CA LEU A 381 -6.32 12.86 13.90
C LEU A 381 -5.35 12.04 14.76
N THR A 382 -5.76 11.70 15.95
CA THR A 382 -5.02 10.80 16.84
C THR A 382 -5.16 9.36 16.38
N ASP A 383 -4.33 8.46 16.90
CA ASP A 383 -4.31 7.05 16.50
C ASP A 383 -5.66 6.36 16.69
N ASP A 384 -6.36 6.64 17.82
CA ASP A 384 -7.69 6.08 18.07
C ASP A 384 -8.72 6.61 17.07
N GLU A 385 -8.66 7.91 16.76
CA GLU A 385 -9.55 8.57 15.79
C GLU A 385 -9.27 8.08 14.36
N GLN A 386 -8.00 7.93 13.97
CA GLN A 386 -7.62 7.37 12.68
C GLN A 386 -8.11 5.91 12.54
N THR A 387 -8.02 5.12 13.63
CA THR A 387 -8.52 3.74 13.65
C THR A 387 -10.03 3.69 13.48
N LEU A 388 -10.77 4.59 14.13
CA LEU A 388 -12.21 4.71 13.94
C LEU A 388 -12.56 5.03 12.48
N VAL A 389 -11.91 6.06 11.91
CA VAL A 389 -12.19 6.50 10.53
C VAL A 389 -11.89 5.39 9.53
N PHE A 390 -10.73 4.75 9.65
CA PHE A 390 -10.36 3.67 8.74
C PHE A 390 -11.27 2.46 8.90
N GLY A 391 -11.57 2.04 10.13
CA GLY A 391 -12.48 0.94 10.38
C GLY A 391 -13.91 1.21 9.91
N ASP A 392 -14.39 2.46 10.04
CA ASP A 392 -15.70 2.87 9.51
C ASP A 392 -15.75 2.75 7.98
N ILE A 393 -14.69 3.18 7.28
CA ILE A 393 -14.57 3.01 5.83
C ILE A 393 -14.60 1.52 5.46
N LEU A 394 -13.79 0.69 6.14
CA LEU A 394 -13.73 -0.75 5.84
C LEU A 394 -15.08 -1.44 6.07
N ARG A 395 -15.74 -1.16 7.21
CA ARG A 395 -17.08 -1.72 7.52
C ARG A 395 -18.11 -1.29 6.50
N THR A 396 -18.12 -0.01 6.14
CA THR A 396 -19.07 0.53 5.16
C THR A 396 -18.89 -0.15 3.80
N ILE A 397 -17.66 -0.23 3.31
CA ILE A 397 -17.38 -0.85 2.01
C ILE A 397 -17.65 -2.36 2.06
N TYR A 398 -17.23 -3.03 3.14
CA TYR A 398 -17.49 -4.48 3.27
C TYR A 398 -19.00 -4.78 3.28
N ALA A 399 -19.79 -4.08 4.09
CA ALA A 399 -21.23 -4.24 4.14
C ALA A 399 -21.88 -3.97 2.77
N LEU A 400 -21.47 -2.88 2.12
CA LEU A 400 -21.98 -2.48 0.81
C LEU A 400 -21.78 -3.58 -0.25
N TYR A 401 -20.61 -4.21 -0.28
CA TYR A 401 -20.29 -5.24 -1.27
C TYR A 401 -20.71 -6.66 -0.85
N ALA A 402 -20.81 -6.94 0.45
CA ALA A 402 -21.28 -8.23 0.94
C ALA A 402 -22.80 -8.36 0.91
N GLU A 403 -23.53 -7.26 1.10
CA GLU A 403 -24.99 -7.21 1.15
C GLU A 403 -25.62 -6.76 -0.18
N ALA A 404 -24.87 -6.04 -1.03
CA ALA A 404 -25.34 -5.62 -2.34
C ALA A 404 -25.69 -6.86 -3.17
N GLY A 405 -26.95 -7.00 -3.50
CA GLY A 405 -27.35 -7.85 -4.60
C GLY A 405 -26.69 -7.35 -5.89
N ILE A 406 -26.49 -8.23 -6.85
CA ILE A 406 -25.85 -8.01 -8.14
C ILE A 406 -26.43 -6.80 -8.95
N ASP A 407 -27.49 -6.16 -8.46
CA ASP A 407 -28.33 -5.20 -9.19
C ASP A 407 -28.34 -3.76 -8.64
N GLU A 408 -27.31 -3.28 -7.94
CA GLU A 408 -27.18 -1.84 -7.68
C GLU A 408 -26.43 -1.15 -8.86
N PRO A 409 -27.14 -0.51 -9.81
CA PRO A 409 -26.57 -0.04 -11.08
C PRO A 409 -25.52 1.07 -10.93
N ASP A 410 -25.45 1.70 -9.77
CA ASP A 410 -24.55 2.83 -9.50
C ASP A 410 -23.29 2.45 -8.69
N LEU A 411 -23.22 1.21 -8.19
CA LEU A 411 -22.05 0.76 -7.42
C LEU A 411 -20.89 0.41 -8.37
N PRO A 412 -19.65 0.87 -8.12
CA PRO A 412 -18.52 0.43 -8.91
C PRO A 412 -18.30 -1.08 -8.77
N GLU A 413 -17.93 -1.75 -9.86
CA GLU A 413 -17.61 -3.19 -9.81
C GLU A 413 -16.48 -3.50 -8.82
N LYS A 414 -15.59 -2.52 -8.61
CA LYS A 414 -14.44 -2.64 -7.72
C LYS A 414 -14.16 -1.35 -6.97
N VAL A 415 -13.73 -1.47 -5.72
CA VAL A 415 -13.21 -0.35 -4.93
C VAL A 415 -11.78 -0.63 -4.49
N ILE A 416 -10.91 0.31 -4.78
CA ILE A 416 -9.52 0.30 -4.30
C ILE A 416 -9.42 1.18 -3.07
N ILE A 417 -8.84 0.64 -1.99
CA ILE A 417 -8.55 1.39 -0.78
C ILE A 417 -7.02 1.51 -0.66
N PHE A 418 -6.50 2.73 -0.79
CA PHE A 418 -5.09 3.02 -0.57
C PHE A 418 -4.84 3.51 0.85
N VAL A 419 -3.89 2.87 1.53
CA VAL A 419 -3.50 3.17 2.91
C VAL A 419 -1.98 3.27 3.00
N ASP A 420 -1.46 4.45 3.34
CA ASP A 420 -0.08 4.59 3.78
C ASP A 420 0.05 4.20 5.27
N GLU A 421 1.16 3.60 5.66
CA GLU A 421 1.42 3.07 7.01
C GLU A 421 0.43 1.97 7.46
N LEU A 422 0.16 1.02 6.56
CA LEU A 422 -0.74 -0.11 6.83
C LEU A 422 -0.34 -0.93 8.08
N ASN A 423 0.95 -0.97 8.42
CA ASN A 423 1.46 -1.58 9.66
C ASN A 423 0.85 -1.02 10.94
N LYS A 424 0.26 0.17 10.89
CA LYS A 424 -0.45 0.77 12.03
C LYS A 424 -1.77 0.06 12.32
N TYR A 425 -2.44 -0.43 11.30
CA TYR A 425 -3.77 -1.05 11.37
C TYR A 425 -3.71 -2.58 11.36
N ALA A 426 -2.65 -3.16 10.79
CA ALA A 426 -2.41 -4.59 10.75
C ALA A 426 -0.92 -4.89 11.10
N PRO A 427 -0.50 -4.70 12.36
CA PRO A 427 0.87 -4.95 12.78
C PRO A 427 1.22 -6.44 12.75
N ALA A 428 2.48 -6.77 12.49
CA ALA A 428 3.01 -8.14 12.45
C ALA A 428 2.87 -8.91 13.77
N ARG A 429 2.89 -8.19 14.89
CA ARG A 429 2.66 -8.81 16.21
C ARG A 429 1.18 -8.89 16.44
N GLU A 430 0.67 -10.09 16.47
CA GLU A 430 -0.73 -10.38 16.72
C GLU A 430 -1.22 -9.71 18.01
N ARG A 431 -2.18 -8.84 17.85
CA ARG A 431 -3.10 -8.41 18.89
C ARG A 431 -4.47 -8.64 18.29
N GLU A 432 -5.27 -9.42 18.96
CA GLU A 432 -6.71 -9.49 18.63
C GLU A 432 -7.27 -8.07 18.78
N SER A 433 -7.72 -7.51 17.68
CA SER A 433 -8.36 -6.19 17.67
C SER A 433 -9.33 -6.09 16.49
N PRO A 434 -10.47 -5.41 16.67
CA PRO A 434 -11.49 -5.28 15.64
C PRO A 434 -10.98 -4.75 14.31
N ILE A 435 -10.00 -3.83 14.33
CA ILE A 435 -9.45 -3.27 13.08
C ILE A 435 -8.55 -4.27 12.36
N ILE A 436 -7.77 -5.07 13.09
CA ILE A 436 -6.91 -6.11 12.49
C ILE A 436 -7.78 -7.13 11.78
N GLU A 437 -8.84 -7.64 12.44
CA GLU A 437 -9.77 -8.60 11.86
C GLU A 437 -10.39 -8.09 10.57
N GLN A 438 -10.79 -6.82 10.51
CA GLN A 438 -11.34 -6.22 9.29
C GLN A 438 -10.32 -6.13 8.17
N VAL A 439 -9.08 -5.72 8.46
CA VAL A 439 -8.02 -5.67 7.45
C VAL A 439 -7.70 -7.07 6.92
N LEU A 440 -7.68 -8.08 7.81
CA LEU A 440 -7.47 -9.48 7.42
C LEU A 440 -8.62 -10.01 6.56
N ASP A 441 -9.86 -9.70 6.90
CA ASP A 441 -11.03 -10.08 6.11
C ASP A 441 -10.97 -9.49 4.69
N ILE A 442 -10.59 -8.22 4.56
CA ILE A 442 -10.37 -7.59 3.24
C ILE A 442 -9.21 -8.27 2.51
N ALA A 443 -8.07 -8.53 3.17
CA ALA A 443 -6.92 -9.16 2.54
C ALA A 443 -7.21 -10.60 2.04
N GLU A 444 -8.13 -11.33 2.69
CA GLU A 444 -8.45 -12.70 2.34
C GLU A 444 -9.67 -12.85 1.42
N ARG A 445 -10.70 -12.02 1.63
CA ARG A 445 -11.97 -12.11 0.93
C ARG A 445 -12.26 -10.97 -0.02
N GLY A 446 -11.54 -9.85 0.12
CA GLY A 446 -11.76 -8.63 -0.66
C GLY A 446 -11.76 -8.88 -2.17
N ARG A 447 -10.89 -9.80 -2.65
CA ARG A 447 -10.85 -10.19 -4.06
C ARG A 447 -12.22 -10.64 -4.58
N SER A 448 -12.90 -11.53 -3.87
CA SER A 448 -14.22 -12.05 -4.27
C SER A 448 -15.35 -11.01 -4.16
N LEU A 449 -15.17 -10.01 -3.31
CA LEU A 449 -16.09 -8.90 -3.13
C LEU A 449 -15.82 -7.73 -4.07
N GLY A 450 -14.68 -7.70 -4.79
CA GLY A 450 -14.27 -6.53 -5.57
C GLY A 450 -13.62 -5.42 -4.74
N VAL A 451 -13.22 -5.70 -3.50
CA VAL A 451 -12.53 -4.75 -2.61
C VAL A 451 -11.04 -5.01 -2.61
N ILE A 452 -10.26 -4.05 -3.05
CA ILE A 452 -8.82 -4.17 -3.26
C ILE A 452 -8.07 -3.26 -2.31
N LEU A 453 -7.08 -3.81 -1.60
CA LEU A 453 -6.20 -3.07 -0.71
C LEU A 453 -4.86 -2.80 -1.38
N ILE A 454 -4.47 -1.52 -1.46
CA ILE A 454 -3.10 -1.10 -1.78
C ILE A 454 -2.49 -0.55 -0.50
N GLY A 455 -1.60 -1.33 0.10
CA GLY A 455 -0.94 -0.96 1.35
C GLY A 455 0.48 -0.48 1.13
N ALA A 456 0.85 0.64 1.74
CA ALA A 456 2.22 1.13 1.76
C ALA A 456 2.74 1.20 3.20
N GLN A 457 4.00 0.83 3.42
CA GLN A 457 4.67 0.90 4.73
C GLN A 457 6.19 1.01 4.59
N GLN A 458 6.86 1.38 5.68
CA GLN A 458 8.32 1.43 5.68
C GLN A 458 8.94 0.04 5.69
N PHE A 459 8.41 -0.86 6.50
CA PHE A 459 8.93 -2.19 6.73
C PHE A 459 7.83 -3.22 6.44
N MET A 460 8.07 -4.09 5.48
CA MET A 460 7.14 -5.19 5.18
C MET A 460 7.03 -6.13 6.37
N SER A 461 8.14 -6.34 7.10
CA SER A 461 8.18 -7.15 8.32
C SER A 461 7.34 -6.61 9.47
N ALA A 462 6.90 -5.36 9.40
CA ALA A 462 6.04 -4.74 10.40
C ALA A 462 4.54 -4.95 10.13
N VAL A 463 4.18 -5.51 8.98
CA VAL A 463 2.79 -5.82 8.60
C VAL A 463 2.49 -7.29 8.82
N HIS A 464 1.27 -7.59 9.22
CA HIS A 464 0.77 -8.94 9.46
C HIS A 464 0.98 -9.85 8.24
N ASP A 465 1.52 -11.08 8.45
CA ASP A 465 1.90 -12.00 7.38
C ASP A 465 0.75 -12.35 6.43
N ARG A 466 -0.47 -12.49 6.94
CA ARG A 466 -1.66 -12.77 6.12
C ARG A 466 -2.05 -11.60 5.19
N VAL A 467 -1.65 -10.38 5.50
CA VAL A 467 -1.91 -9.22 4.64
C VAL A 467 -0.95 -9.19 3.46
N HIS A 468 0.36 -9.17 3.74
CA HIS A 468 1.34 -9.13 2.64
C HIS A 468 1.42 -10.46 1.87
N GLY A 469 1.10 -11.61 2.50
CA GLY A 469 1.06 -12.92 1.85
C GLY A 469 -0.10 -13.09 0.87
N ASN A 470 -1.20 -12.34 1.01
CA ASN A 470 -2.31 -12.33 0.07
C ASN A 470 -2.18 -11.28 -1.05
N ALA A 471 -1.14 -10.44 -1.01
CA ALA A 471 -0.88 -9.48 -2.07
C ALA A 471 -0.22 -10.19 -3.28
N ALA A 472 -0.91 -10.22 -4.42
CA ALA A 472 -0.41 -10.82 -5.66
C ALA A 472 0.71 -9.99 -6.30
N THR A 473 0.85 -8.73 -5.89
CA THR A 473 1.90 -7.82 -6.33
C THR A 473 2.63 -7.23 -5.12
N THR A 474 3.94 -7.39 -5.09
CA THR A 474 4.80 -6.83 -4.06
C THR A 474 5.83 -5.89 -4.67
N VAL A 475 5.92 -4.70 -4.12
CA VAL A 475 6.85 -3.65 -4.56
C VAL A 475 7.79 -3.30 -3.41
N VAL A 476 9.10 -3.41 -3.67
CA VAL A 476 10.11 -3.17 -2.64
C VAL A 476 11.02 -2.04 -3.10
N GLY A 477 10.99 -0.93 -2.38
CA GLY A 477 11.95 0.15 -2.52
C GLY A 477 13.24 -0.15 -1.75
N ARG A 478 14.18 0.80 -1.78
CA ARG A 478 15.40 0.70 -0.98
C ARG A 478 15.08 0.32 0.46
N SER A 479 15.77 -0.68 0.98
CA SER A 479 15.56 -1.22 2.32
C SER A 479 16.89 -1.54 2.99
N GLY A 480 16.96 -1.40 4.31
CA GLY A 480 18.16 -1.71 5.07
C GLY A 480 18.40 -3.22 5.21
N ALA A 481 19.66 -3.63 5.36
CA ALA A 481 20.03 -5.05 5.46
C ALA A 481 19.33 -5.77 6.63
N ALA A 482 19.10 -5.09 7.75
CA ALA A 482 18.39 -5.66 8.91
C ALA A 482 16.94 -6.03 8.54
N GLU A 483 16.23 -5.15 7.83
CA GLU A 483 14.88 -5.40 7.36
C GLU A 483 14.85 -6.55 6.35
N LEU A 484 15.76 -6.54 5.38
CA LEU A 484 15.86 -7.57 4.33
C LEU A 484 16.21 -8.97 4.88
N SER A 485 16.68 -9.07 6.10
CA SER A 485 16.90 -10.36 6.78
C SER A 485 15.62 -10.98 7.35
N ALA A 486 14.54 -10.21 7.47
CA ALA A 486 13.27 -10.68 8.00
C ALA A 486 12.60 -11.74 7.11
N ALA A 487 11.72 -12.54 7.74
CA ALA A 487 11.01 -13.63 7.09
C ALA A 487 10.15 -13.17 5.89
N ALA A 488 9.60 -11.97 5.95
CA ALA A 488 8.81 -11.36 4.89
C ALA A 488 9.55 -11.27 3.53
N TYR A 489 10.89 -11.25 3.55
CA TYR A 489 11.72 -11.16 2.33
C TYR A 489 12.34 -12.51 1.90
N ARG A 490 11.81 -13.65 2.37
CA ARG A 490 12.36 -14.98 2.02
C ARG A 490 12.21 -15.31 0.54
N PHE A 491 11.29 -14.69 -0.16
CA PHE A 491 11.11 -14.86 -1.60
C PHE A 491 12.24 -14.26 -2.45
N LEU A 492 13.13 -13.46 -1.85
CA LEU A 492 14.29 -12.86 -2.50
C LEU A 492 15.57 -13.63 -2.14
N ASP A 493 16.41 -13.88 -3.14
CA ASP A 493 17.75 -14.42 -2.89
C ASP A 493 18.69 -13.37 -2.25
N GLN A 494 19.83 -13.82 -1.73
CA GLN A 494 20.77 -12.96 -1.01
C GLN A 494 21.41 -11.89 -1.91
N THR A 495 21.61 -12.20 -3.19
CA THR A 495 22.22 -11.27 -4.14
C THR A 495 21.27 -10.14 -4.46
N ILE A 496 20.02 -10.45 -4.72
CA ILE A 496 18.95 -9.45 -4.93
C ILE A 496 18.78 -8.58 -3.68
N LYS A 497 18.78 -9.17 -2.46
CA LYS A 497 18.74 -8.40 -1.21
C LYS A 497 19.90 -7.41 -1.08
N GLY A 498 21.12 -7.82 -1.45
CA GLY A 498 22.28 -6.95 -1.48
C GLY A 498 22.10 -5.74 -2.40
N ASN A 499 21.52 -5.96 -3.58
CA ASN A 499 21.24 -4.91 -4.55
C ASN A 499 20.15 -3.94 -4.08
N LEU A 500 19.12 -4.43 -3.37
CA LEU A 500 18.05 -3.59 -2.80
C LEU A 500 18.55 -2.53 -1.82
N THR A 501 19.66 -2.76 -1.14
CA THR A 501 20.24 -1.77 -0.23
C THR A 501 20.79 -0.54 -0.95
N ARG A 502 21.00 -0.64 -2.26
CA ARG A 502 21.68 0.36 -3.11
C ARG A 502 20.75 1.05 -4.11
N LEU A 503 19.46 0.70 -4.14
CA LEU A 503 18.50 1.32 -5.05
C LEU A 503 18.51 2.84 -4.89
N SER A 504 18.45 3.53 -6.02
CA SER A 504 18.37 4.99 -6.10
C SER A 504 16.94 5.47 -5.90
N LYS A 505 16.77 6.79 -5.80
CA LYS A 505 15.43 7.42 -5.77
C LYS A 505 14.72 7.14 -7.11
N GLY A 506 13.48 6.66 -7.03
CA GLY A 506 12.68 6.31 -8.22
C GLY A 506 12.90 4.88 -8.72
N GLU A 507 13.83 4.12 -8.15
CA GLU A 507 14.01 2.70 -8.45
C GLU A 507 13.25 1.83 -7.43
N LEU A 508 12.60 0.79 -7.92
CA LEU A 508 11.85 -0.20 -7.14
C LEU A 508 12.13 -1.60 -7.68
N LEU A 509 12.01 -2.58 -6.82
CA LEU A 509 11.91 -3.98 -7.21
C LEU A 509 10.44 -4.39 -7.25
N LEU A 510 9.99 -4.88 -8.39
CA LEU A 510 8.62 -5.31 -8.64
C LEU A 510 8.57 -6.84 -8.73
N SER A 511 7.77 -7.46 -7.88
CA SER A 511 7.41 -8.87 -7.91
C SER A 511 5.93 -9.00 -8.22
N HIS A 512 5.58 -9.79 -9.21
CA HIS A 512 4.21 -9.99 -9.65
C HIS A 512 3.96 -11.47 -9.95
N ALA A 513 2.72 -11.90 -9.84
CA ALA A 513 2.35 -13.31 -9.95
C ALA A 513 2.80 -13.99 -11.25
N ILE A 514 2.85 -13.26 -12.36
CA ILE A 514 3.30 -13.80 -13.65
C ILE A 514 4.84 -13.76 -13.82
N PHE A 515 5.57 -13.00 -13.00
CA PHE A 515 7.02 -12.88 -13.13
C PHE A 515 7.72 -14.02 -12.41
N ARG A 516 8.63 -14.70 -13.08
CA ARG A 516 9.42 -15.77 -12.46
C ARG A 516 10.48 -15.25 -11.49
N GLN A 517 10.94 -14.02 -11.70
CA GLN A 517 11.88 -13.31 -10.82
C GLN A 517 11.44 -11.86 -10.66
N PRO A 518 11.68 -11.24 -9.51
CA PRO A 518 11.46 -9.81 -9.33
C PRO A 518 12.37 -8.98 -10.25
N VAL A 519 11.85 -7.89 -10.79
CA VAL A 519 12.56 -7.01 -11.72
C VAL A 519 12.70 -5.60 -11.18
N LYS A 520 13.83 -4.96 -11.50
CA LYS A 520 14.02 -3.53 -11.16
C LYS A 520 13.28 -2.68 -12.17
N ILE A 521 12.49 -1.74 -11.67
CA ILE A 521 11.78 -0.76 -12.48
C ILE A 521 12.10 0.66 -12.05
N ILE A 522 11.92 1.58 -12.96
CA ILE A 522 11.78 3.02 -12.71
C ILE A 522 10.37 3.45 -13.08
N PHE A 523 9.91 4.54 -12.51
CA PHE A 523 8.58 5.10 -12.79
C PHE A 523 8.63 6.63 -12.75
N PRO A 524 7.74 7.33 -13.49
CA PRO A 524 7.75 8.78 -13.54
C PRO A 524 7.22 9.40 -12.24
N LYS A 525 7.60 10.64 -12.01
CA LYS A 525 7.02 11.43 -10.92
C LYS A 525 5.51 11.57 -11.13
N PRO A 526 4.71 11.59 -10.04
CA PRO A 526 3.29 11.88 -10.12
C PRO A 526 3.02 13.22 -10.81
N ALA A 527 1.98 13.23 -11.65
CA ALA A 527 1.62 14.39 -12.47
C ALA A 527 0.64 15.35 -11.76
N TYR A 528 0.73 15.47 -10.44
CA TYR A 528 -0.07 16.39 -9.64
C TYR A 528 0.81 17.23 -8.70
N LEU A 529 0.24 18.29 -8.15
CA LEU A 529 0.94 19.22 -7.25
C LEU A 529 1.38 18.51 -5.95
N GLN A 530 2.69 18.44 -5.72
CA GLN A 530 3.31 17.94 -4.50
C GLN A 530 3.82 19.10 -3.64
N GLU A 531 3.68 19.02 -2.31
CA GLU A 531 4.30 19.99 -1.40
C GLU A 531 5.83 19.88 -1.47
N GLY A 532 6.49 21.00 -1.76
CA GLY A 532 7.96 21.08 -1.82
C GLY A 532 8.60 20.73 -3.16
N ALA A 533 7.80 20.60 -4.23
CA ALA A 533 8.28 20.45 -5.59
C ALA A 533 8.38 21.80 -6.33
#